data_2a79c3d98bf878a8a23de62aab26ae8f
#
_entry.id   2a79c3d98bf878a8a23de62aab26ae8f
#
_cell.length_a   1.000
_cell.length_b   1.000
_cell.length_c   1.000
_cell.angle_alpha   90.00
_cell.angle_beta   90.00
_cell.angle_gamma   90.00
#
_symmetry.space_group_name_H-M   'P 1'
#
loop_
_entity.id
_entity.type
_entity.pdbx_description
1 polymer ?
#
loop_
_entity_poly.entity_id
_entity_poly.type
_entity_poly.pdbx_seq_one_letter_code
_entity_poly.pdbx_strand_id
1 'polypeptide(L)'
;MKKLILIRHAKSDWSFDLPDLERPISKRGKNDIKLMSSILNKLDVNLDHIYISKAKRTIQTFEFFKKNKLFLENNFSIEDDLYDFHGDKVLNFIKDVDDSYSSILIFTHNNTCNNLVIKFTNQYLHVPTCGILIFEFNVSLWKDISDSDISYYFPKSFR
;
A
#
# COMPACT_ATOMS: atom_id res chain seq x y z
N MET A 1 -13.02 -13.86 6.37
CA MET A 1 -12.51 -13.12 5.19
C MET A 1 -11.37 -12.20 5.60
N LYS A 2 -10.31 -12.17 4.85
CA LYS A 2 -9.18 -11.25 5.06
C LYS A 2 -9.09 -10.26 3.91
N LYS A 3 -9.01 -8.97 4.23
CA LYS A 3 -8.86 -7.90 3.24
C LYS A 3 -7.48 -7.26 3.36
N LEU A 4 -6.76 -7.22 2.26
CA LEU A 4 -5.45 -6.58 2.16
C LEU A 4 -5.52 -5.41 1.18
N ILE A 5 -5.13 -4.23 1.64
CA ILE A 5 -4.97 -3.07 0.78
C ILE A 5 -3.49 -2.77 0.68
N LEU A 6 -2.97 -2.72 -0.55
CA LEU A 6 -1.61 -2.27 -0.83
C LEU A 6 -1.66 -0.92 -1.51
N ILE A 7 -0.85 0.02 -1.04
CA ILE A 7 -0.65 1.30 -1.71
C ILE A 7 0.84 1.45 -2.00
N ARG A 8 1.18 1.57 -3.29
CA ARG A 8 2.53 1.95 -3.67
C ARG A 8 2.74 3.42 -3.31
N HIS A 9 3.92 3.76 -2.75
CA HIS A 9 4.23 5.15 -2.42
C HIS A 9 3.95 6.08 -3.60
N ALA A 10 3.66 7.35 -3.32
CA ALA A 10 3.45 8.38 -4.33
C ALA A 10 4.77 8.72 -5.05
N LYS A 11 4.68 9.41 -6.18
CA LYS A 11 5.83 9.78 -7.01
C LYS A 11 6.88 10.50 -6.17
N SER A 12 8.10 9.96 -6.16
CA SER A 12 9.24 10.52 -5.44
C SER A 12 9.95 11.58 -6.27
N ASP A 13 10.71 12.44 -5.57
CA ASP A 13 11.48 13.52 -6.16
C ASP A 13 12.94 13.10 -6.33
N TRP A 14 13.39 13.03 -7.58
CA TRP A 14 14.74 12.63 -7.95
C TRP A 14 15.70 13.81 -8.14
N SER A 15 15.24 15.06 -7.91
CA SER A 15 16.06 16.25 -8.09
C SER A 15 17.13 16.41 -7.01
N PHE A 16 17.01 15.68 -5.88
CA PHE A 16 17.98 15.68 -4.80
C PHE A 16 18.91 14.49 -4.91
N ASP A 17 20.20 14.70 -4.62
CA ASP A 17 21.17 13.62 -4.50
C ASP A 17 21.12 13.05 -3.08
N LEU A 18 20.20 12.13 -2.86
CA LEU A 18 19.92 11.52 -1.55
C LEU A 18 19.97 10.00 -1.64
N PRO A 19 20.34 9.31 -0.54
CA PRO A 19 20.17 7.88 -0.45
C PRO A 19 18.71 7.48 -0.67
N ASP A 20 18.48 6.28 -1.19
CA ASP A 20 17.12 5.80 -1.53
C ASP A 20 16.14 5.94 -0.37
N LEU A 21 16.55 5.60 0.86
CA LEU A 21 15.71 5.70 2.05
C LEU A 21 15.21 7.11 2.34
N GLU A 22 15.95 8.12 1.92
CA GLU A 22 15.71 9.53 2.27
C GLU A 22 15.04 10.32 1.14
N ARG A 23 14.79 9.70 0.00
CA ARG A 23 14.17 10.39 -1.14
C ARG A 23 12.72 10.76 -0.83
N PRO A 24 12.36 12.06 -0.87
CA PRO A 24 11.01 12.52 -0.54
C PRO A 24 10.05 12.34 -1.72
N ILE A 25 8.76 12.53 -1.45
CA ILE A 25 7.76 12.60 -2.50
C ILE A 25 7.82 13.96 -3.22
N SER A 26 7.44 13.95 -4.50
CA SER A 26 7.41 15.12 -5.36
C SER A 26 6.10 15.89 -5.21
N LYS A 27 6.03 17.08 -5.84
CA LYS A 27 4.78 17.84 -5.97
C LYS A 27 3.70 17.02 -6.68
N ARG A 28 4.06 16.32 -7.77
CA ARG A 28 3.16 15.42 -8.46
C ARG A 28 2.65 14.31 -7.54
N GLY A 29 3.53 13.78 -6.70
CA GLY A 29 3.15 12.76 -5.71
C GLY A 29 2.10 13.28 -4.74
N LYS A 30 2.26 14.49 -4.23
CA LYS A 30 1.29 15.14 -3.36
C LYS A 30 -0.07 15.34 -4.04
N ASN A 31 -0.05 15.75 -5.32
CA ASN A 31 -1.27 15.92 -6.11
C ASN A 31 -2.00 14.59 -6.32
N ASP A 32 -1.26 13.52 -6.62
CA ASP A 32 -1.83 12.19 -6.77
C ASP A 32 -2.44 11.69 -5.45
N ILE A 33 -1.81 11.96 -4.31
CA ILE A 33 -2.37 11.60 -3.00
C ILE A 33 -3.70 12.32 -2.76
N LYS A 34 -3.78 13.60 -3.07
CA LYS A 34 -5.02 14.37 -2.94
C LYS A 34 -6.15 13.73 -3.77
N LEU A 35 -5.84 13.37 -5.01
CA LEU A 35 -6.77 12.72 -5.92
C LEU A 35 -7.22 11.36 -5.37
N MET A 36 -6.26 10.51 -4.98
CA MET A 36 -6.53 9.16 -4.51
C MET A 36 -7.17 9.15 -3.12
N SER A 37 -6.97 10.18 -2.32
CA SER A 37 -7.68 10.35 -1.04
C SER A 37 -9.19 10.43 -1.24
N SER A 38 -9.63 11.15 -2.26
CA SER A 38 -11.05 11.23 -2.63
C SER A 38 -11.61 9.85 -2.99
N ILE A 39 -10.85 9.05 -3.74
CA ILE A 39 -11.25 7.70 -4.15
C ILE A 39 -11.33 6.79 -2.92
N LEU A 40 -10.29 6.78 -2.11
CA LEU A 40 -10.20 5.92 -0.93
C LEU A 40 -11.30 6.24 0.09
N ASN A 41 -11.63 7.51 0.24
CA ASN A 41 -12.72 7.94 1.11
C ASN A 41 -14.09 7.39 0.66
N LYS A 42 -14.32 7.36 -0.65
CA LYS A 42 -15.57 6.80 -1.22
C LYS A 42 -15.67 5.29 -1.05
N LEU A 43 -14.55 4.59 -0.97
CA LEU A 43 -14.51 3.14 -0.77
C LEU A 43 -14.88 2.74 0.66
N ASP A 44 -14.84 3.68 1.60
CA ASP A 44 -15.23 3.51 2.99
C ASP A 44 -14.66 2.25 3.63
N VAL A 45 -13.33 2.07 3.51
CA VAL A 45 -12.63 0.90 4.04
C VAL A 45 -12.45 1.02 5.55
N ASN A 46 -12.73 -0.08 6.24
CA ASN A 46 -12.56 -0.21 7.68
C ASN A 46 -11.28 -0.99 7.94
N LEU A 47 -10.30 -0.38 8.59
CA LEU A 47 -8.96 -0.96 8.76
C LEU A 47 -8.65 -1.23 10.23
N ASP A 48 -8.11 -2.42 10.51
CA ASP A 48 -7.65 -2.77 11.84
C ASP A 48 -6.25 -2.23 12.14
N HIS A 49 -5.38 -2.18 11.13
CA HIS A 49 -4.03 -1.65 11.28
C HIS A 49 -3.45 -1.20 9.94
N ILE A 50 -2.55 -0.21 9.99
CA ILE A 50 -1.80 0.29 8.85
C ILE A 50 -0.32 0.06 9.09
N TYR A 51 0.34 -0.59 8.13
CA TYR A 51 1.78 -0.86 8.17
C TYR A 51 2.49 -0.05 7.09
N ILE A 52 3.61 0.57 7.44
CA ILE A 52 4.30 1.52 6.57
C ILE A 52 5.77 1.13 6.44
N SER A 53 6.27 1.01 5.20
CA SER A 53 7.70 0.84 4.95
C SER A 53 8.48 2.04 5.50
N LYS A 54 9.68 1.78 6.00
CA LYS A 54 10.56 2.79 6.64
C LYS A 54 11.09 3.87 5.70
N ALA A 55 10.97 3.73 4.39
CA ALA A 55 11.43 4.74 3.46
C ALA A 55 10.66 6.06 3.63
N LYS A 56 11.37 7.18 3.48
CA LYS A 56 10.76 8.51 3.63
C LYS A 56 9.55 8.69 2.71
N ARG A 57 9.63 8.23 1.46
CA ARG A 57 8.53 8.36 0.49
C ARG A 57 7.26 7.60 0.89
N THR A 58 7.38 6.45 1.53
CA THR A 58 6.21 5.71 2.04
C THR A 58 5.61 6.38 3.27
N ILE A 59 6.45 6.82 4.21
CA ILE A 59 6.02 7.56 5.40
C ILE A 59 5.31 8.85 4.99
N GLN A 60 5.88 9.61 4.06
CA GLN A 60 5.27 10.85 3.58
C GLN A 60 3.96 10.59 2.82
N THR A 61 3.87 9.50 2.06
CA THR A 61 2.61 9.13 1.39
C THR A 61 1.50 8.96 2.43
N PHE A 62 1.75 8.20 3.50
CA PHE A 62 0.82 8.04 4.59
C PHE A 62 0.47 9.39 5.25
N GLU A 63 1.47 10.20 5.58
CA GLU A 63 1.27 11.51 6.22
C GLU A 63 0.41 12.45 5.39
N PHE A 64 0.60 12.47 4.06
CA PHE A 64 -0.20 13.30 3.16
C PHE A 64 -1.63 12.77 2.99
N PHE A 65 -1.85 11.46 3.04
CA PHE A 65 -3.20 10.93 3.15
C PHE A 65 -3.88 11.45 4.43
N LYS A 66 -3.17 11.46 5.55
CA LYS A 66 -3.70 12.01 6.81
C LYS A 66 -4.04 13.50 6.69
N LYS A 67 -3.22 14.28 6.01
CA LYS A 67 -3.52 15.69 5.74
C LYS A 67 -4.80 15.88 4.92
N ASN A 68 -5.15 14.90 4.11
CA ASN A 68 -6.39 14.85 3.34
C ASN A 68 -7.53 14.14 4.11
N LYS A 69 -7.43 14.05 5.42
CA LYS A 69 -8.46 13.56 6.35
C LYS A 69 -8.69 12.05 6.31
N LEU A 70 -7.76 11.28 5.75
CA LEU A 70 -7.78 9.81 5.80
C LEU A 70 -7.01 9.33 7.05
N PHE A 71 -7.37 8.16 7.56
CA PHE A 71 -6.63 7.42 8.60
C PHE A 71 -6.44 8.17 9.93
N LEU A 72 -7.29 9.13 10.26
CA LEU A 72 -7.10 9.98 11.44
C LEU A 72 -7.10 9.21 12.76
N GLU A 73 -7.90 8.14 12.85
CA GLU A 73 -8.08 7.34 14.06
C GLU A 73 -7.44 5.95 13.96
N ASN A 74 -6.75 5.65 12.87
CA ASN A 74 -6.17 4.32 12.67
C ASN A 74 -4.84 4.16 13.41
N ASN A 75 -4.64 2.98 14.00
CA ASN A 75 -3.33 2.56 14.50
C ASN A 75 -2.41 2.27 13.32
N PHE A 76 -1.15 2.62 13.47
CA PHE A 76 -0.14 2.37 12.44
C PHE A 76 1.21 2.04 13.06
N SER A 77 2.06 1.37 12.29
CA SER A 77 3.44 1.11 12.65
C SER A 77 4.35 1.14 11.43
N ILE A 78 5.61 1.49 11.66
CA ILE A 78 6.65 1.50 10.62
C ILE A 78 7.42 0.18 10.75
N GLU A 79 7.55 -0.54 9.63
CA GLU A 79 8.09 -1.89 9.60
C GLU A 79 9.22 -2.02 8.59
N ASP A 80 10.38 -2.53 9.04
CA ASP A 80 11.57 -2.69 8.21
C ASP A 80 11.38 -3.68 7.06
N ASP A 81 10.64 -4.77 7.29
CA ASP A 81 10.41 -5.82 6.29
C ASP A 81 9.61 -5.35 5.09
N LEU A 82 8.93 -4.23 5.20
CA LEU A 82 8.15 -3.65 4.10
C LEU A 82 9.02 -2.84 3.12
N TYR A 83 10.27 -2.58 3.46
CA TYR A 83 11.27 -2.03 2.55
C TYR A 83 11.79 -3.16 1.67
N ASP A 84 10.96 -3.58 0.73
CA ASP A 84 11.12 -4.76 -0.09
C ASP A 84 10.73 -4.42 -1.53
N PHE A 85 11.56 -4.85 -2.49
CA PHE A 85 11.39 -4.57 -3.91
C PHE A 85 11.08 -5.84 -4.73
N HIS A 86 10.86 -6.97 -4.04
CA HIS A 86 10.56 -8.27 -4.67
C HIS A 86 9.22 -8.83 -4.25
N GLY A 87 8.84 -8.70 -2.98
CA GLY A 87 7.56 -9.14 -2.46
C GLY A 87 7.63 -10.30 -1.48
N ASP A 88 8.73 -11.04 -1.40
CA ASP A 88 8.85 -12.20 -0.51
C ASP A 88 8.81 -11.80 0.96
N LYS A 89 9.50 -10.71 1.33
CA LYS A 89 9.49 -10.20 2.72
C LYS A 89 8.11 -9.68 3.11
N VAL A 90 7.48 -8.94 2.22
CA VAL A 90 6.11 -8.43 2.46
C VAL A 90 5.13 -9.58 2.59
N LEU A 91 5.22 -10.59 1.71
CA LEU A 91 4.34 -11.76 1.79
C LEU A 91 4.49 -12.49 3.12
N ASN A 92 5.73 -12.74 3.55
CA ASN A 92 5.99 -13.38 4.84
C ASN A 92 5.49 -12.54 6.00
N PHE A 93 5.66 -11.23 5.93
CA PHE A 93 5.14 -10.30 6.93
C PHE A 93 3.61 -10.40 7.03
N ILE A 94 2.90 -10.41 5.90
CA ILE A 94 1.44 -10.51 5.88
C ILE A 94 0.97 -11.83 6.54
N LYS A 95 1.66 -12.92 6.24
CA LYS A 95 1.30 -14.24 6.79
C LYS A 95 1.47 -14.33 8.30
N ASP A 96 2.29 -13.47 8.88
CA ASP A 96 2.55 -13.40 10.34
C ASP A 96 1.69 -12.34 11.05
N VAL A 97 0.83 -11.62 10.35
CA VAL A 97 -0.06 -10.63 10.96
C VAL A 97 -1.03 -11.31 11.93
N ASP A 98 -1.34 -10.62 13.01
CA ASP A 98 -2.30 -11.07 14.02
C ASP A 98 -3.64 -11.42 13.34
N ASP A 99 -4.10 -12.65 13.56
CA ASP A 99 -5.33 -13.15 12.93
C ASP A 99 -6.60 -12.51 13.50
N SER A 100 -6.51 -11.77 14.60
CA SER A 100 -7.62 -10.93 15.07
C SER A 100 -7.91 -9.77 14.13
N TYR A 101 -6.91 -9.36 13.31
CA TYR A 101 -7.10 -8.35 12.27
C TYR A 101 -7.73 -8.98 11.03
N SER A 102 -8.82 -8.40 10.56
CA SER A 102 -9.51 -8.84 9.34
C SER A 102 -9.15 -8.00 8.13
N SER A 103 -8.75 -6.75 8.33
CA SER A 103 -8.46 -5.80 7.26
C SER A 103 -7.23 -4.96 7.61
N ILE A 104 -6.22 -5.01 6.74
CA ILE A 104 -4.98 -4.25 6.92
C ILE A 104 -4.64 -3.48 5.65
N LEU A 105 -3.88 -2.39 5.82
CA LEU A 105 -3.34 -1.61 4.72
C LEU A 105 -1.82 -1.54 4.86
N ILE A 106 -1.12 -1.72 3.75
CA ILE A 106 0.34 -1.65 3.69
C ILE A 106 0.77 -0.62 2.65
N PHE A 107 1.62 0.32 3.08
CA PHE A 107 2.34 1.23 2.18
C PHE A 107 3.70 0.63 1.86
N THR A 108 3.95 0.33 0.59
CA THR A 108 5.19 -0.34 0.17
C THR A 108 5.64 0.12 -1.23
N HIS A 109 6.46 -0.68 -1.86
CA HIS A 109 7.23 -0.34 -3.06
C HIS A 109 6.88 -1.24 -4.24
N ASN A 110 7.50 -0.98 -5.37
CA ASN A 110 7.53 -1.89 -6.51
C ASN A 110 8.98 -2.42 -6.71
N ASN A 111 9.17 -3.68 -7.16
CA ASN A 111 8.19 -4.56 -7.80
C ASN A 111 7.31 -5.39 -6.83
N THR A 112 7.36 -5.15 -5.55
CA THR A 112 6.53 -5.87 -4.57
C THR A 112 5.05 -5.87 -4.99
N CYS A 113 4.49 -4.70 -5.31
CA CYS A 113 3.08 -4.62 -5.71
C CYS A 113 2.78 -5.46 -6.95
N ASN A 114 3.60 -5.35 -8.01
CA ASN A 114 3.41 -6.15 -9.24
C ASN A 114 3.49 -7.64 -8.95
N ASN A 115 4.46 -8.06 -8.16
CA ASN A 115 4.70 -9.48 -7.86
C ASN A 115 3.59 -10.09 -7.00
N LEU A 116 3.03 -9.32 -6.06
CA LEU A 116 1.91 -9.79 -5.26
C LEU A 116 0.62 -9.89 -6.06
N VAL A 117 0.40 -9.02 -7.05
CA VAL A 117 -0.72 -9.18 -8.00
C VAL A 117 -0.60 -10.52 -8.72
N ILE A 118 0.57 -10.85 -9.25
CA ILE A 118 0.81 -12.13 -9.93
C ILE A 118 0.57 -13.29 -8.97
N LYS A 119 1.11 -13.21 -7.76
CA LYS A 119 1.01 -14.25 -6.74
C LYS A 119 -0.43 -14.59 -6.38
N PHE A 120 -1.27 -13.57 -6.21
CA PHE A 120 -2.63 -13.74 -5.71
C PHE A 120 -3.67 -13.90 -6.82
N THR A 121 -3.40 -13.48 -8.05
CA THR A 121 -4.43 -13.45 -9.10
C THR A 121 -4.02 -14.17 -10.39
N ASN A 122 -2.75 -14.58 -10.53
CA ASN A 122 -2.20 -15.09 -11.79
C ASN A 122 -2.29 -14.08 -12.96
N GLN A 123 -2.50 -12.81 -12.68
CA GLN A 123 -2.58 -11.74 -13.66
C GLN A 123 -1.39 -10.81 -13.52
N TYR A 124 -1.03 -10.12 -14.59
CA TYR A 124 -0.01 -9.08 -14.55
C TYR A 124 -0.67 -7.70 -14.59
N LEU A 125 -0.29 -6.84 -13.63
CA LEU A 125 -0.61 -5.43 -13.62
C LEU A 125 0.67 -4.64 -13.37
N HIS A 126 0.89 -3.56 -14.13
CA HIS A 126 1.91 -2.58 -13.78
C HIS A 126 1.29 -1.59 -12.80
N VAL A 127 1.67 -1.66 -11.54
CA VAL A 127 1.14 -0.79 -10.49
C VAL A 127 1.92 0.53 -10.46
N PRO A 128 1.28 1.66 -10.80
CA PRO A 128 1.96 2.96 -10.77
C PRO A 128 2.12 3.47 -9.35
N THR A 129 2.93 4.53 -9.20
CA THR A 129 3.02 5.27 -7.93
C THR A 129 1.63 5.73 -7.49
N CYS A 130 1.36 5.68 -6.19
CA CYS A 130 0.07 5.98 -5.57
C CYS A 130 -1.09 5.06 -6.02
N GLY A 131 -0.78 3.96 -6.71
CA GLY A 131 -1.77 2.95 -7.06
C GLY A 131 -2.27 2.22 -5.83
N ILE A 132 -3.57 1.93 -5.79
CA ILE A 132 -4.25 1.25 -4.70
C ILE A 132 -4.72 -0.11 -5.21
N LEU A 133 -4.34 -1.18 -4.48
CA LEU A 133 -4.78 -2.54 -4.75
C LEU A 133 -5.57 -3.05 -3.56
N ILE A 134 -6.70 -3.71 -3.82
CA ILE A 134 -7.53 -4.32 -2.78
C ILE A 134 -7.71 -5.80 -3.11
N PHE A 135 -7.24 -6.65 -2.19
CA PHE A 135 -7.37 -8.11 -2.30
C PHE A 135 -8.32 -8.60 -1.21
N GLU A 136 -9.21 -9.52 -1.55
CA GLU A 136 -10.10 -10.18 -0.60
C GLU A 136 -9.86 -11.69 -0.65
N PHE A 137 -9.48 -12.26 0.50
CA PHE A 137 -9.18 -13.69 0.63
C PHE A 137 -10.27 -14.37 1.45
N ASN A 138 -10.81 -15.45 0.94
CA ASN A 138 -11.82 -16.24 1.64
C ASN A 138 -11.16 -17.24 2.60
N VAL A 139 -10.44 -16.70 3.59
CA VAL A 139 -9.73 -17.47 4.61
C VAL A 139 -9.90 -16.81 5.97
N SER A 140 -9.67 -17.58 7.04
CA SER A 140 -9.74 -17.09 8.43
C SER A 140 -8.39 -16.63 8.96
N LEU A 141 -7.29 -17.15 8.40
CA LEU A 141 -5.93 -16.93 8.89
C LEU A 141 -5.07 -16.30 7.79
N TRP A 142 -4.24 -15.34 8.17
CA TRP A 142 -3.33 -14.68 7.22
C TRP A 142 -2.33 -15.65 6.59
N LYS A 143 -1.91 -16.69 7.33
CA LYS A 143 -0.98 -17.69 6.77
C LYS A 143 -1.56 -18.49 5.60
N ASP A 144 -2.88 -18.52 5.45
CA ASP A 144 -3.56 -19.31 4.44
C ASP A 144 -3.90 -18.51 3.18
N ILE A 145 -3.53 -17.23 3.09
CA ILE A 145 -3.80 -16.43 1.89
C ILE A 145 -3.11 -17.04 0.67
N SER A 146 -3.83 -17.13 -0.43
CA SER A 146 -3.32 -17.62 -1.70
C SER A 146 -4.01 -16.90 -2.86
N ASP A 147 -5.18 -17.36 -3.27
CA ASP A 147 -5.92 -16.78 -4.38
C ASP A 147 -6.88 -15.70 -3.90
N SER A 148 -7.05 -14.66 -4.70
CA SER A 148 -7.86 -13.51 -4.37
C SER A 148 -8.52 -12.92 -5.60
N ASP A 149 -9.69 -12.31 -5.41
CA ASP A 149 -10.18 -11.28 -6.31
C ASP A 149 -9.39 -10.00 -6.07
N ILE A 150 -9.32 -9.13 -7.09
CA ILE A 150 -8.61 -7.87 -7.01
C ILE A 150 -9.48 -6.71 -7.52
N SER A 151 -9.46 -5.61 -6.77
CA SER A 151 -9.91 -4.31 -7.25
C SER A 151 -8.72 -3.37 -7.23
N TYR A 152 -8.59 -2.50 -8.22
CA TYR A 152 -7.47 -1.57 -8.26
C TYR A 152 -7.89 -0.20 -8.77
N TYR A 153 -7.21 0.81 -8.26
CA TYR A 153 -7.49 2.22 -8.55
C TYR A 153 -6.17 2.94 -8.78
N PHE A 154 -5.97 3.43 -9.99
CA PHE A 154 -4.72 4.10 -10.39
C PHE A 154 -4.98 5.57 -10.71
N PRO A 155 -4.05 6.47 -10.32
CA PRO A 155 -4.26 7.91 -10.52
C PRO A 155 -4.61 8.31 -11.93
N LYS A 156 -4.02 7.66 -12.93
CA LYS A 156 -4.26 7.94 -14.36
C LYS A 156 -5.74 7.91 -14.74
N SER A 157 -6.52 7.02 -14.11
CA SER A 157 -7.95 6.86 -14.42
C SER A 157 -8.82 7.99 -13.86
N PHE A 158 -8.26 8.83 -12.99
CA PHE A 158 -9.00 9.88 -12.28
C PHE A 158 -8.46 11.29 -12.51
N ARG A 159 -7.41 11.43 -13.29
CA ARG A 159 -6.85 12.76 -13.64
C ARG A 159 -7.70 13.48 -14.69
#